data_bcc60152c1da03c6359d4e57aca58258
#
_entry.id   bcc60152c1da03c6359d4e57aca58258
#
_cell.length_a   1.000
_cell.length_b   1.000
_cell.length_c   1.000
_cell.angle_alpha   90.00
_cell.angle_beta   90.00
_cell.angle_gamma   90.00
#
_symmetry.space_group_name_H-M   'P 1'
#
loop_
_entity.id
_entity.type
_entity.pdbx_description
1 polymer ?
#
loop_
_entity_poly.entity_id
_entity_poly.type
_entity_poly.pdbx_seq_one_letter_code
_entity_poly.pdbx_strand_id
1 'polypeptide(L)'
;AEKVYKEVSANAKCEFDVVSNPEFLREGFAVDDFMKPDRVVIGTSSEKAKKRMSDLFSPFVRQGNPVIFMDERSAELTKYAANSFLATKISFMNEIANLCEIFGANVDNVRAGMGSDTRIGKRFLFPGIGYGGSCFPKDVQALVKSATDANYDFKILKSVMKVNESQRLRMVPKIKEYFNVLSASQTGLKGKKIAIWGRSFK
;
A
#
# COMPACT_ATOMS: atom_id res chain seq x y z
N ALA A 1 -6.53 -14.84 12.05
CA ALA A 1 -6.89 -16.29 12.12
C ALA A 1 -7.25 -16.71 13.54
N GLU A 2 -6.37 -16.52 14.54
CA GLU A 2 -6.58 -17.00 15.93
C GLU A 2 -7.88 -16.51 16.59
N LYS A 3 -8.20 -15.21 16.47
CA LYS A 3 -9.48 -14.67 16.98
C LYS A 3 -10.69 -15.29 16.28
N VAL A 4 -10.61 -15.45 14.95
CA VAL A 4 -11.68 -16.07 14.15
C VAL A 4 -11.87 -17.52 14.57
N TYR A 5 -10.77 -18.27 14.72
CA TYR A 5 -10.81 -19.65 15.20
C TYR A 5 -11.51 -19.76 16.56
N LYS A 6 -11.17 -18.89 17.52
CA LYS A 6 -11.76 -18.87 18.86
C LYS A 6 -13.27 -18.62 18.83
N GLU A 7 -13.71 -17.61 18.05
CA GLU A 7 -15.14 -17.27 17.95
C GLU A 7 -15.95 -18.36 17.24
N VAL A 8 -15.40 -18.92 16.15
CA VAL A 8 -16.06 -19.99 15.42
C VAL A 8 -16.13 -21.26 16.27
N SER A 9 -15.04 -21.62 16.99
CA SER A 9 -15.00 -22.81 17.86
C SER A 9 -16.06 -22.78 18.96
N ALA A 10 -16.41 -21.60 19.47
CA ALA A 10 -17.42 -21.45 20.51
C ALA A 10 -18.84 -21.82 20.01
N ASN A 11 -19.10 -21.81 18.69
CA ASN A 11 -20.40 -22.00 18.09
C ASN A 11 -20.47 -23.12 17.05
N ALA A 12 -19.33 -23.67 16.63
CA ALA A 12 -19.26 -24.69 15.60
C ALA A 12 -19.82 -26.05 16.11
N LYS A 13 -20.63 -26.67 15.27
CA LYS A 13 -21.18 -28.02 15.50
C LYS A 13 -20.47 -29.11 14.66
N CYS A 14 -19.41 -28.75 13.96
CA CYS A 14 -18.62 -29.64 13.13
C CYS A 14 -17.16 -29.23 13.16
N GLU A 15 -16.29 -30.12 12.73
CA GLU A 15 -14.87 -29.80 12.49
C GLU A 15 -14.72 -28.77 11.38
N PHE A 16 -13.82 -27.81 11.57
CA PHE A 16 -13.50 -26.77 10.59
C PHE A 16 -12.02 -26.39 10.66
N ASP A 17 -11.51 -25.86 9.57
CA ASP A 17 -10.20 -25.24 9.47
C ASP A 17 -10.37 -23.74 9.21
N VAL A 18 -9.50 -22.91 9.79
CA VAL A 18 -9.39 -21.49 9.46
C VAL A 18 -8.17 -21.29 8.56
N VAL A 19 -8.38 -20.56 7.47
CA VAL A 19 -7.34 -20.25 6.50
C VAL A 19 -7.22 -18.74 6.38
N SER A 20 -5.99 -18.22 6.48
CA SER A 20 -5.68 -16.84 6.13
C SER A 20 -5.31 -16.78 4.65
N ASN A 21 -6.15 -16.15 3.83
CA ASN A 21 -5.91 -15.97 2.40
C ASN A 21 -5.96 -14.48 2.05
N PRO A 22 -4.85 -13.76 2.24
CA PRO A 22 -4.81 -12.33 1.97
C PRO A 22 -4.99 -12.03 0.47
N GLU A 23 -5.81 -11.03 0.16
CA GLU A 23 -5.99 -10.54 -1.19
C GLU A 23 -4.97 -9.45 -1.54
N PHE A 24 -4.59 -9.37 -2.81
CA PHE A 24 -3.66 -8.36 -3.34
C PHE A 24 -4.23 -7.65 -4.56
N LEU A 25 -5.56 -7.48 -4.57
CA LEU A 25 -6.31 -6.94 -5.69
C LEU A 25 -6.10 -5.42 -5.78
N ARG A 26 -5.99 -4.94 -7.02
CA ARG A 26 -5.90 -3.50 -7.30
C ARG A 26 -7.29 -2.96 -7.59
N GLU A 27 -7.65 -1.86 -6.97
CA GLU A 27 -8.88 -1.14 -7.28
C GLU A 27 -8.94 -0.79 -8.78
N GLY A 28 -10.07 -1.08 -9.44
CA GLY A 28 -10.24 -0.91 -10.89
C GLY A 28 -9.76 -2.10 -11.74
N PHE A 29 -8.98 -3.04 -11.18
CA PHE A 29 -8.46 -4.24 -11.86
C PHE A 29 -8.71 -5.53 -11.07
N ALA A 30 -9.58 -5.49 -10.05
CA ALA A 30 -9.74 -6.57 -9.10
C ALA A 30 -10.16 -7.90 -9.75
N VAL A 31 -11.00 -7.87 -10.78
CA VAL A 31 -11.43 -9.08 -11.49
C VAL A 31 -10.26 -9.72 -12.23
N ASP A 32 -9.48 -8.93 -12.96
CA ASP A 32 -8.32 -9.43 -13.70
C ASP A 32 -7.25 -9.96 -12.73
N ASP A 33 -6.99 -9.24 -11.64
CA ASP A 33 -6.04 -9.64 -10.62
C ASP A 33 -6.46 -10.93 -9.90
N PHE A 34 -7.77 -11.16 -9.71
CA PHE A 34 -8.28 -12.40 -9.13
C PHE A 34 -8.21 -13.56 -10.12
N MET A 35 -8.57 -13.33 -11.39
CA MET A 35 -8.58 -14.36 -12.42
C MET A 35 -7.17 -14.75 -12.88
N LYS A 36 -6.19 -13.85 -12.75
CA LYS A 36 -4.79 -14.04 -13.14
C LYS A 36 -3.85 -13.46 -12.06
N PRO A 37 -3.84 -14.03 -10.86
CA PRO A 37 -3.07 -13.48 -9.75
C PRO A 37 -1.56 -13.64 -10.00
N ASP A 38 -0.76 -12.61 -9.68
CA ASP A 38 0.71 -12.73 -9.66
C ASP A 38 1.18 -13.81 -8.68
N ARG A 39 0.41 -14.03 -7.62
CA ARG A 39 0.61 -15.06 -6.60
C ARG A 39 -0.64 -15.26 -5.76
N VAL A 40 -0.78 -16.45 -5.19
CA VAL A 40 -1.77 -16.75 -4.13
C VAL A 40 -1.03 -17.08 -2.85
N VAL A 41 -1.35 -16.40 -1.75
CA VAL A 41 -0.77 -16.68 -0.42
C VAL A 41 -1.82 -17.37 0.44
N ILE A 42 -1.45 -18.48 1.05
CA ILE A 42 -2.34 -19.30 1.87
C ILE A 42 -1.65 -19.60 3.19
N GLY A 43 -2.21 -19.07 4.26
CA GLY A 43 -1.78 -19.35 5.63
C GLY A 43 -2.66 -20.39 6.28
N THR A 44 -2.12 -21.57 6.49
CA THR A 44 -2.78 -22.66 7.23
C THR A 44 -1.79 -23.73 7.65
N SER A 45 -1.99 -24.26 8.85
CA SER A 45 -1.26 -25.41 9.38
C SER A 45 -1.94 -26.75 9.05
N SER A 46 -3.20 -26.74 8.52
CA SER A 46 -3.94 -27.94 8.16
C SER A 46 -3.59 -28.44 6.76
N GLU A 47 -3.08 -29.68 6.66
CA GLU A 47 -2.80 -30.32 5.36
C GLU A 47 -4.07 -30.53 4.52
N LYS A 48 -5.20 -30.80 5.19
CA LYS A 48 -6.51 -30.91 4.55
C LYS A 48 -6.92 -29.60 3.92
N ALA A 49 -6.74 -28.49 4.64
CA ALA A 49 -7.02 -27.16 4.14
C ALA A 49 -6.08 -26.76 2.99
N LYS A 50 -4.76 -27.05 3.10
CA LYS A 50 -3.79 -26.82 2.01
C LYS A 50 -4.23 -27.49 0.71
N LYS A 51 -4.60 -28.78 0.78
CA LYS A 51 -5.06 -29.52 -0.39
C LYS A 51 -6.30 -28.86 -1.01
N ARG A 52 -7.32 -28.57 -0.21
CA ARG A 52 -8.55 -27.93 -0.69
C ARG A 52 -8.29 -26.55 -1.32
N MET A 53 -7.44 -25.74 -0.70
CA MET A 53 -7.09 -24.42 -1.25
C MET A 53 -6.27 -24.54 -2.53
N SER A 54 -5.37 -25.52 -2.62
CA SER A 54 -4.63 -25.83 -3.85
C SER A 54 -5.58 -26.19 -4.99
N ASP A 55 -6.52 -27.09 -4.73
CA ASP A 55 -7.52 -27.50 -5.73
C ASP A 55 -8.38 -26.31 -6.16
N LEU A 56 -8.81 -25.46 -5.22
CA LEU A 56 -9.62 -24.26 -5.47
C LEU A 56 -8.91 -23.26 -6.37
N PHE A 57 -7.61 -22.98 -6.10
CA PHE A 57 -6.86 -21.96 -6.84
C PHE A 57 -6.16 -22.51 -8.10
N SER A 58 -6.09 -23.82 -8.30
CA SER A 58 -5.42 -24.44 -9.45
C SER A 58 -5.88 -23.90 -10.81
N PRO A 59 -7.17 -23.58 -11.05
CA PRO A 59 -7.61 -23.01 -12.33
C PRO A 59 -7.03 -21.61 -12.61
N PHE A 60 -6.73 -20.83 -11.57
CA PHE A 60 -6.30 -19.44 -11.67
C PHE A 60 -4.78 -19.29 -11.82
N VAL A 61 -4.01 -20.32 -11.44
CA VAL A 61 -2.54 -20.30 -11.44
C VAL A 61 -1.92 -21.15 -12.55
N ARG A 62 -2.68 -21.55 -13.55
CA ARG A 62 -2.23 -22.40 -14.68
C ARG A 62 -1.09 -21.80 -15.50
N GLN A 63 -0.82 -20.50 -15.37
CA GLN A 63 0.27 -19.81 -16.07
C GLN A 63 1.62 -19.92 -15.33
N GLY A 64 1.70 -20.74 -14.29
CA GLY A 64 2.92 -20.95 -13.50
C GLY A 64 3.11 -19.97 -12.34
N ASN A 65 2.12 -19.14 -12.04
CA ASN A 65 2.17 -18.27 -10.88
C ASN A 65 2.09 -19.08 -9.57
N PRO A 66 2.87 -18.74 -8.54
CA PRO A 66 3.00 -19.60 -7.36
C PRO A 66 1.78 -19.52 -6.44
N VAL A 67 1.41 -20.68 -5.89
CA VAL A 67 0.63 -20.77 -4.64
C VAL A 67 1.65 -20.97 -3.51
N ILE A 68 1.72 -20.01 -2.59
CA ILE A 68 2.70 -19.98 -1.51
C ILE A 68 1.98 -20.32 -0.22
N PHE A 69 2.38 -21.45 0.39
CA PHE A 69 1.86 -21.91 1.67
C PHE A 69 2.76 -21.44 2.80
N MET A 70 2.16 -20.99 3.88
CA MET A 70 2.84 -20.57 5.11
C MET A 70 1.89 -20.72 6.30
N ASP A 71 2.34 -20.39 7.50
CA ASP A 71 1.46 -20.30 8.66
C ASP A 71 0.52 -19.07 8.57
N GLU A 72 -0.55 -19.10 9.35
CA GLU A 72 -1.60 -18.08 9.30
C GLU A 72 -1.10 -16.68 9.64
N ARG A 73 -0.20 -16.55 10.62
CA ARG A 73 0.35 -15.27 11.06
C ARG A 73 1.27 -14.65 10.00
N SER A 74 2.09 -15.48 9.36
CA SER A 74 2.96 -15.06 8.26
C SER A 74 2.14 -14.59 7.06
N ALA A 75 1.05 -15.27 6.72
CA ALA A 75 0.17 -14.87 5.64
C ALA A 75 -0.52 -13.52 5.92
N GLU A 76 -1.03 -13.33 7.13
CA GLU A 76 -1.63 -12.05 7.56
C GLU A 76 -0.60 -10.91 7.49
N LEU A 77 0.61 -11.14 8.03
CA LEU A 77 1.68 -10.13 8.01
C LEU A 77 2.13 -9.80 6.59
N THR A 78 2.17 -10.78 5.68
CA THR A 78 2.58 -10.59 4.28
C THR A 78 1.74 -9.53 3.58
N LYS A 79 0.43 -9.49 3.81
CA LYS A 79 -0.47 -8.47 3.24
C LYS A 79 -0.08 -7.06 3.69
N TYR A 80 0.03 -6.87 4.99
CA TYR A 80 0.37 -5.56 5.56
C TYR A 80 1.78 -5.10 5.18
N ALA A 81 2.74 -6.02 5.20
CA ALA A 81 4.12 -5.74 4.81
C ALA A 81 4.22 -5.32 3.33
N ALA A 82 3.53 -6.04 2.42
CA ALA A 82 3.52 -5.70 1.00
C ALA A 82 2.93 -4.30 0.76
N ASN A 83 1.76 -4.00 1.30
CA ASN A 83 1.13 -2.69 1.13
C ASN A 83 1.95 -1.56 1.78
N SER A 84 2.55 -1.80 2.94
CA SER A 84 3.42 -0.85 3.61
C SER A 84 4.70 -0.58 2.82
N PHE A 85 5.27 -1.59 2.18
CA PHE A 85 6.43 -1.42 1.32
C PHE A 85 6.11 -0.59 0.06
N LEU A 86 4.95 -0.83 -0.57
CA LEU A 86 4.49 -0.02 -1.69
C LEU A 86 4.26 1.45 -1.30
N ALA A 87 3.65 1.70 -0.14
CA ALA A 87 3.49 3.05 0.42
C ALA A 87 4.85 3.72 0.70
N THR A 88 5.83 2.95 1.18
CA THR A 88 7.21 3.41 1.38
C THR A 88 7.86 3.85 0.09
N LYS A 89 7.73 3.08 -1.00
CA LYS A 89 8.24 3.43 -2.33
C LYS A 89 7.66 4.77 -2.82
N ILE A 90 6.36 4.98 -2.66
CA ILE A 90 5.70 6.24 -3.04
C ILE A 90 6.23 7.41 -2.21
N SER A 91 6.28 7.27 -0.89
CA SER A 91 6.78 8.34 -0.01
C SER A 91 8.25 8.65 -0.26
N PHE A 92 9.09 7.63 -0.49
CA PHE A 92 10.48 7.82 -0.86
C PHE A 92 10.62 8.63 -2.17
N MET A 93 9.84 8.28 -3.20
CA MET A 93 9.86 9.02 -4.47
C MET A 93 9.33 10.44 -4.35
N ASN A 94 8.39 10.69 -3.44
CA ASN A 94 7.93 12.04 -3.14
C ASN A 94 9.06 12.90 -2.54
N GLU A 95 9.86 12.37 -1.63
CA GLU A 95 11.02 13.08 -1.09
C GLU A 95 12.10 13.30 -2.16
N ILE A 96 12.37 12.29 -3.00
CA ILE A 96 13.28 12.43 -4.15
C ILE A 96 12.79 13.52 -5.11
N ALA A 97 11.49 13.59 -5.41
CA ALA A 97 10.92 14.65 -6.24
C ALA A 97 11.10 16.05 -5.61
N ASN A 98 10.92 16.15 -4.31
CA ASN A 98 11.15 17.40 -3.58
C ASN A 98 12.64 17.82 -3.64
N LEU A 99 13.58 16.87 -3.54
CA LEU A 99 15.00 17.14 -3.71
C LEU A 99 15.35 17.52 -5.14
N CYS A 100 14.73 16.88 -6.15
CA CYS A 100 14.91 17.24 -7.55
C CYS A 100 14.52 18.70 -7.80
N GLU A 101 13.41 19.18 -7.22
CA GLU A 101 13.03 20.58 -7.30
C GLU A 101 14.11 21.52 -6.73
N ILE A 102 14.72 21.16 -5.61
CA ILE A 102 15.79 21.97 -4.97
C ILE A 102 17.07 21.98 -5.81
N PHE A 103 17.44 20.85 -6.38
CA PHE A 103 18.67 20.68 -7.13
C PHE A 103 18.56 21.01 -8.63
N GLY A 104 17.36 21.33 -9.12
CA GLY A 104 17.11 21.54 -10.55
C GLY A 104 17.20 20.24 -11.37
N ALA A 105 17.02 19.08 -10.74
CA ALA A 105 17.05 17.79 -11.41
C ALA A 105 15.67 17.38 -11.93
N ASN A 106 15.64 16.53 -12.96
CA ASN A 106 14.41 15.97 -13.51
C ASN A 106 14.07 14.65 -12.81
N VAL A 107 12.96 14.63 -12.07
CA VAL A 107 12.53 13.45 -11.31
C VAL A 107 12.18 12.26 -12.20
N ASP A 108 11.69 12.47 -13.42
CA ASP A 108 11.40 11.37 -14.35
C ASP A 108 12.65 10.67 -14.83
N ASN A 109 13.74 11.42 -15.05
CA ASN A 109 15.04 10.85 -15.37
C ASN A 109 15.61 10.06 -14.18
N VAL A 110 15.51 10.60 -12.96
CA VAL A 110 15.93 9.89 -11.73
C VAL A 110 15.12 8.61 -11.56
N ARG A 111 13.79 8.69 -11.72
CA ARG A 111 12.90 7.54 -11.66
C ARG A 111 13.23 6.47 -12.72
N ALA A 112 13.50 6.89 -13.96
CA ALA A 112 13.87 5.98 -15.03
C ALA A 112 15.20 5.29 -14.73
N GLY A 113 16.21 6.06 -14.27
CA GLY A 113 17.50 5.52 -13.87
C GLY A 113 17.41 4.51 -12.74
N MET A 114 16.75 4.87 -11.64
CA MET A 114 16.51 3.96 -10.49
C MET A 114 15.73 2.72 -10.90
N GLY A 115 14.62 2.91 -11.63
CA GLY A 115 13.71 1.83 -11.98
C GLY A 115 14.26 0.85 -13.02
N SER A 116 15.36 1.18 -13.69
CA SER A 116 16.06 0.27 -14.60
C SER A 116 16.81 -0.85 -13.86
N ASP A 117 17.17 -0.63 -12.59
CA ASP A 117 17.73 -1.67 -11.75
C ASP A 117 16.64 -2.71 -11.40
N THR A 118 16.85 -3.98 -11.78
CA THR A 118 15.90 -5.08 -11.55
C THR A 118 15.63 -5.33 -10.07
N ARG A 119 16.56 -4.98 -9.18
CA ARG A 119 16.39 -5.09 -7.72
C ARG A 119 15.38 -4.08 -7.18
N ILE A 120 15.17 -2.96 -7.86
CA ILE A 120 14.25 -1.87 -7.49
C ILE A 120 12.94 -2.02 -8.26
N GLY A 121 13.01 -2.16 -9.58
CA GLY A 121 11.89 -2.26 -10.50
C GLY A 121 11.15 -0.92 -10.69
N LYS A 122 10.40 -0.82 -11.78
CA LYS A 122 9.77 0.43 -12.25
C LYS A 122 8.46 0.80 -11.52
N ARG A 123 7.81 -0.17 -10.87
CA ARG A 123 6.48 0.01 -10.29
C ARG A 123 6.54 0.76 -8.95
N PHE A 124 5.53 1.59 -8.68
CA PHE A 124 5.37 2.38 -7.47
C PHE A 124 6.46 3.42 -7.23
N LEU A 125 7.15 3.88 -8.29
CA LEU A 125 8.14 4.97 -8.26
C LEU A 125 7.57 6.28 -8.83
N PHE A 126 6.27 6.52 -8.75
CA PHE A 126 5.64 7.73 -9.27
C PHE A 126 5.38 8.71 -8.13
N PRO A 127 6.04 9.90 -8.15
CA PRO A 127 5.76 10.94 -7.16
C PRO A 127 4.42 11.62 -7.44
N GLY A 128 3.83 12.19 -6.40
CA GLY A 128 2.56 12.91 -6.47
C GLY A 128 2.25 13.61 -5.15
N ILE A 129 0.98 13.87 -4.88
CA ILE A 129 0.51 14.53 -3.66
C ILE A 129 0.39 13.58 -2.44
N GLY A 130 1.00 12.41 -2.52
CA GLY A 130 0.96 11.36 -1.51
C GLY A 130 0.13 10.15 -1.95
N TYR A 131 0.23 9.08 -1.16
CA TYR A 131 -0.63 7.92 -1.33
C TYR A 131 -1.97 8.12 -0.60
N GLY A 132 -3.01 7.51 -1.14
CA GLY A 132 -4.36 7.53 -0.60
C GLY A 132 -5.07 6.21 -0.87
N GLY A 133 -6.38 6.29 -1.13
CA GLY A 133 -7.24 5.13 -1.35
C GLY A 133 -7.66 4.44 -0.07
N SER A 134 -8.37 3.33 -0.22
CA SER A 134 -8.95 2.58 0.91
C SER A 134 -7.95 1.66 1.61
N CYS A 135 -6.87 1.25 0.94
CA CYS A 135 -5.97 0.21 1.44
C CYS A 135 -4.72 0.78 2.11
N PHE A 136 -3.89 1.57 1.42
CA PHE A 136 -2.60 2.00 1.94
C PHE A 136 -2.68 2.71 3.30
N PRO A 137 -3.52 3.75 3.48
CA PRO A 137 -3.57 4.44 4.77
C PRO A 137 -3.98 3.51 5.91
N LYS A 138 -5.00 2.68 5.69
CA LYS A 138 -5.53 1.74 6.67
C LYS A 138 -4.49 0.67 7.04
N ASP A 139 -3.84 0.05 6.04
CA ASP A 139 -2.94 -1.07 6.27
C ASP A 139 -1.62 -0.62 6.91
N VAL A 140 -1.08 0.55 6.52
CA VAL A 140 0.11 1.14 7.16
C VAL A 140 -0.18 1.49 8.62
N GLN A 141 -1.33 2.13 8.90
CA GLN A 141 -1.75 2.46 10.26
C GLN A 141 -1.95 1.21 11.12
N ALA A 142 -2.61 0.18 10.57
CA ALA A 142 -2.86 -1.09 11.27
C ALA A 142 -1.54 -1.79 11.64
N LEU A 143 -0.57 -1.82 10.72
CA LEU A 143 0.73 -2.43 10.98
C LEU A 143 1.53 -1.65 12.05
N VAL A 144 1.53 -0.31 11.99
CA VAL A 144 2.16 0.53 13.02
C VAL A 144 1.48 0.34 14.38
N LYS A 145 0.14 0.26 14.41
CA LYS A 145 -0.61 0.00 15.64
C LYS A 145 -0.26 -1.36 16.23
N SER A 146 -0.26 -2.42 15.41
CA SER A 146 0.11 -3.77 15.85
C SER A 146 1.55 -3.85 16.39
N ALA A 147 2.49 -3.14 15.74
CA ALA A 147 3.86 -3.04 16.22
C ALA A 147 3.93 -2.33 17.59
N THR A 148 3.19 -1.23 17.76
CA THR A 148 3.13 -0.49 19.02
C THR A 148 2.53 -1.34 20.14
N ASP A 149 1.47 -2.09 19.87
CA ASP A 149 0.83 -3.00 20.82
C ASP A 149 1.77 -4.15 21.25
N ALA A 150 2.72 -4.51 20.37
CA ALA A 150 3.80 -5.45 20.63
C ALA A 150 5.07 -4.79 21.25
N ASN A 151 5.01 -3.52 21.66
CA ASN A 151 6.15 -2.74 22.16
C ASN A 151 7.30 -2.60 21.15
N TYR A 152 7.01 -2.63 19.84
CA TYR A 152 7.99 -2.43 18.78
C TYR A 152 7.83 -1.05 18.13
N ASP A 153 8.88 -0.24 18.14
CA ASP A 153 8.90 1.07 17.47
C ASP A 153 9.20 0.94 15.98
N PHE A 154 8.18 0.91 15.14
CA PHE A 154 8.33 0.79 13.69
C PHE A 154 8.70 2.14 13.04
N LYS A 155 9.94 2.55 13.17
CA LYS A 155 10.48 3.86 12.76
C LYS A 155 10.23 4.18 11.29
N ILE A 156 10.50 3.25 10.39
CA ILE A 156 10.34 3.46 8.94
C ILE A 156 8.89 3.83 8.61
N LEU A 157 7.91 3.05 9.06
CA LEU A 157 6.51 3.32 8.73
C LEU A 157 5.97 4.59 9.39
N LYS A 158 6.40 4.91 10.60
CA LYS A 158 6.08 6.20 11.23
C LYS A 158 6.61 7.38 10.39
N SER A 159 7.83 7.26 9.85
CA SER A 159 8.41 8.26 8.95
C SER A 159 7.64 8.35 7.64
N VAL A 160 7.28 7.22 7.03
CA VAL A 160 6.46 7.15 5.81
C VAL A 160 5.12 7.85 5.98
N MET A 161 4.43 7.62 7.09
CA MET A 161 3.16 8.31 7.42
C MET A 161 3.35 9.82 7.52
N LYS A 162 4.41 10.26 8.23
CA LYS A 162 4.73 11.68 8.39
C LYS A 162 5.07 12.35 7.05
N VAL A 163 5.87 11.70 6.21
CA VAL A 163 6.19 12.17 4.85
C VAL A 163 4.92 12.30 4.02
N ASN A 164 4.06 11.30 4.04
CA ASN A 164 2.81 11.31 3.29
C ASN A 164 1.85 12.44 3.74
N GLU A 165 1.79 12.71 5.04
CA GLU A 165 1.00 13.82 5.57
C GLU A 165 1.54 15.18 5.12
N SER A 166 2.86 15.39 5.22
CA SER A 166 3.52 16.60 4.77
C SER A 166 3.37 16.81 3.26
N GLN A 167 3.42 15.73 2.47
CA GLN A 167 3.30 15.77 1.01
C GLN A 167 1.94 16.31 0.55
N ARG A 168 0.85 16.00 1.27
CA ARG A 168 -0.49 16.51 0.95
C ARG A 168 -0.56 18.06 0.99
N LEU A 169 0.24 18.66 1.86
CA LEU A 169 0.28 20.10 2.02
C LEU A 169 1.23 20.79 1.03
N ARG A 170 2.05 20.05 0.31
CA ARG A 170 3.09 20.57 -0.60
C ARG A 170 2.55 21.49 -1.70
N MET A 171 1.31 21.27 -2.13
CA MET A 171 0.68 22.10 -3.16
C MET A 171 0.27 23.49 -2.66
N VAL A 172 0.03 23.64 -1.36
CA VAL A 172 -0.42 24.93 -0.80
C VAL A 172 0.61 26.05 -0.98
N PRO A 173 1.90 25.88 -0.61
CA PRO A 173 2.90 26.91 -0.87
C PRO A 173 3.09 27.18 -2.36
N LYS A 174 3.09 26.16 -3.23
CA LYS A 174 3.20 26.35 -4.69
C LYS A 174 2.06 27.19 -5.26
N ILE A 175 0.83 26.97 -4.81
CA ILE A 175 -0.32 27.78 -5.21
C ILE A 175 -0.14 29.22 -4.72
N LYS A 176 0.29 29.43 -3.49
CA LYS A 176 0.54 30.77 -2.95
C LYS A 176 1.62 31.50 -3.73
N GLU A 177 2.71 30.86 -4.05
CA GLU A 177 3.80 31.39 -4.84
C GLU A 177 3.34 31.79 -6.25
N TYR A 178 2.61 30.90 -6.93
CA TYR A 178 2.06 31.18 -8.27
C TYR A 178 1.19 32.43 -8.29
N PHE A 179 0.40 32.71 -7.25
CA PHE A 179 -0.42 33.88 -7.14
C PHE A 179 0.30 35.08 -6.45
N ASN A 180 1.61 35.01 -6.23
CA ASN A 180 2.42 36.00 -5.54
C ASN A 180 1.90 36.39 -4.14
N VAL A 181 1.34 35.41 -3.44
CA VAL A 181 0.83 35.60 -2.08
C VAL A 181 1.96 35.27 -1.09
N LEU A 182 2.92 36.20 -0.98
CA LEU A 182 4.11 36.04 -0.15
C LEU A 182 3.92 36.40 1.33
N SER A 183 2.77 36.97 1.70
CA SER A 183 2.50 37.37 3.08
C SER A 183 1.25 36.70 3.66
N ALA A 184 1.22 36.60 4.99
CA ALA A 184 0.11 36.07 5.78
C ALA A 184 -1.19 36.93 5.74
N SER A 185 -1.31 37.90 4.82
CA SER A 185 -2.54 38.64 4.66
C SER A 185 -3.64 37.69 4.17
N GLN A 186 -4.69 37.54 4.93
CA GLN A 186 -5.82 36.64 4.71
C GLN A 186 -6.58 36.83 3.38
N THR A 187 -6.20 37.79 2.57
CA THR A 187 -6.88 38.15 1.32
C THR A 187 -6.21 37.65 0.05
N GLY A 188 -5.00 37.07 0.14
CA GLY A 188 -4.15 36.81 -1.02
C GLY A 188 -4.71 35.83 -2.06
N LEU A 189 -5.56 34.89 -1.67
CA LEU A 189 -6.24 33.96 -2.58
C LEU A 189 -7.72 34.26 -2.79
N LYS A 190 -8.24 35.30 -2.14
CA LYS A 190 -9.64 35.71 -2.28
C LYS A 190 -9.95 36.10 -3.75
N GLY A 191 -11.01 35.50 -4.29
CA GLY A 191 -11.43 35.72 -5.68
C GLY A 191 -10.63 34.94 -6.73
N LYS A 192 -9.57 34.20 -6.35
CA LYS A 192 -8.86 33.30 -7.28
C LYS A 192 -9.67 32.05 -7.52
N LYS A 193 -9.72 31.62 -8.79
CA LYS A 193 -10.36 30.34 -9.17
C LYS A 193 -9.27 29.28 -9.33
N ILE A 194 -9.42 28.15 -8.61
CA ILE A 194 -8.52 27.03 -8.68
C ILE A 194 -9.34 25.82 -9.15
N ALA A 195 -8.96 25.24 -10.28
CA ALA A 195 -9.58 24.02 -10.78
C ALA A 195 -8.90 22.79 -10.17
N ILE A 196 -9.69 21.83 -9.69
CA ILE A 196 -9.22 20.54 -9.23
C ILE A 196 -9.63 19.50 -10.27
N TRP A 197 -8.63 18.84 -10.86
CA TRP A 197 -8.86 17.76 -11.81
C TRP A 197 -8.69 16.41 -11.12
N GLY A 198 -9.81 15.71 -10.99
CA GLY A 198 -9.87 14.44 -10.28
C GLY A 198 -10.13 14.62 -8.78
N ARG A 199 -11.15 13.96 -8.29
CA ARG A 199 -11.58 13.97 -6.88
C ARG A 199 -11.68 12.55 -6.31
N SER A 200 -11.45 11.53 -7.12
CA SER A 200 -11.42 10.13 -6.71
C SER A 200 -10.02 9.56 -6.84
N PHE A 201 -9.79 8.43 -6.20
CA PHE A 201 -8.51 7.73 -6.23
C PHE A 201 -8.18 7.18 -7.63
N LYS A 202 -9.19 6.72 -8.35
CA LYS A 202 -9.15 6.26 -9.75
C LYS A 202 -10.45 6.57 -10.45
#